data_84632343c890a6d49598fb47941f0498
#
_entry.id   84632343c890a6d49598fb47941f0498
#
_cell.length_a   1.000
_cell.length_b   1.000
_cell.length_c   1.000
_cell.angle_alpha   90.00
_cell.angle_beta   90.00
_cell.angle_gamma   90.00
#
_symmetry.space_group_name_H-M   'P 1'
#
loop_
_entity.id
_entity.type
_entity.pdbx_description
1 polymer ?
#
loop_
_entity_poly.entity_id
_entity_poly.type
_entity_poly.pdbx_seq_one_letter_code
_entity_poly.pdbx_strand_id
1 'polypeptide(L)'
;MRFGGAARLLVAALTLWPALAIAQQRGEPGRFDHYVLALSWSPSYCEAMGARAEPAQCATARPFAFVVHGLWPQYQRGWPETCQTPAPYVPEPVLRSMLDLMPSRRLVLHEWRKHGTCAGLDPTAYFDKVRRAYQAVTIPDAFHRRDDYRMVSPGEVEAAFRAANPGLASDMIAVDCDGRRLTEVRICLNRSLGFTSCAEVDRHACRASRVVMPPLREGAGQR
;
A
#
# COMPACT_ATOMS: atom_id res chain seq x y z
N MET A 1 50.27 -29.69 58.39
CA MET A 1 48.87 -29.75 58.00
C MET A 1 48.70 -28.93 56.74
N ARG A 2 48.47 -29.59 55.61
CA ARG A 2 48.30 -28.93 54.29
C ARG A 2 46.84 -29.01 53.90
N PHE A 3 46.17 -27.88 53.77
CA PHE A 3 44.81 -27.77 53.20
C PHE A 3 44.88 -27.50 51.71
N GLY A 4 44.49 -28.49 50.90
CA GLY A 4 44.33 -28.35 49.49
C GLY A 4 42.94 -27.78 49.13
N GLY A 5 42.93 -26.58 48.56
CA GLY A 5 41.71 -25.99 48.02
C GLY A 5 41.49 -26.42 46.57
N ALA A 6 40.44 -27.16 46.31
CA ALA A 6 40.02 -27.53 44.93
C ALA A 6 39.24 -26.36 44.29
N ALA A 7 39.80 -25.69 43.32
CA ALA A 7 39.13 -24.73 42.48
C ALA A 7 38.18 -25.45 41.49
N ARG A 8 36.88 -25.23 41.65
CA ARG A 8 35.85 -25.67 40.68
C ARG A 8 35.74 -24.67 39.55
N LEU A 9 36.23 -25.00 38.40
CA LEU A 9 36.00 -24.28 37.14
C LEU A 9 34.57 -24.48 36.66
N LEU A 10 33.74 -23.45 36.76
CA LEU A 10 32.43 -23.40 36.13
C LEU A 10 32.62 -23.09 34.64
N VAL A 11 32.42 -24.07 33.79
CA VAL A 11 32.35 -23.90 32.33
C VAL A 11 30.93 -23.41 32.01
N ALA A 12 30.79 -22.12 31.72
CA ALA A 12 29.54 -21.57 31.18
C ALA A 12 29.40 -21.96 29.71
N ALA A 13 28.51 -22.91 29.42
CA ALA A 13 28.14 -23.23 28.05
C ALA A 13 27.28 -22.11 27.45
N LEU A 14 27.87 -21.26 26.62
CA LEU A 14 27.13 -20.31 25.78
C LEU A 14 26.38 -21.10 24.71
N THR A 15 25.07 -21.31 24.90
CA THR A 15 24.18 -21.78 23.86
C THR A 15 23.92 -20.66 22.85
N LEU A 16 24.63 -20.69 21.72
CA LEU A 16 24.32 -19.89 20.54
C LEU A 16 22.99 -20.38 19.94
N TRP A 17 21.90 -19.69 20.25
CA TRP A 17 20.67 -19.87 19.50
C TRP A 17 20.86 -19.27 18.11
N PRO A 18 20.69 -20.06 17.02
CA PRO A 18 20.70 -19.48 15.70
C PRO A 18 19.51 -18.55 15.60
N ALA A 19 19.76 -17.24 15.43
CA ALA A 19 18.75 -16.30 14.97
C ALA A 19 18.36 -16.75 13.56
N LEU A 20 17.20 -17.39 13.43
CA LEU A 20 16.56 -17.63 12.15
C LEU A 20 16.25 -16.25 11.55
N ALA A 21 17.17 -15.72 10.76
CA ALA A 21 16.88 -14.63 9.85
C ALA A 21 15.76 -15.15 8.95
N ILE A 22 14.55 -14.62 9.13
CA ILE A 22 13.44 -14.79 8.20
C ILE A 22 13.90 -14.07 6.95
N ALA A 23 14.61 -14.78 6.07
CA ALA A 23 14.90 -14.32 4.73
C ALA A 23 13.53 -14.07 4.09
N GLN A 24 13.26 -12.83 3.74
CA GLN A 24 12.10 -12.43 2.98
C GLN A 24 12.08 -13.31 1.72
N GLN A 25 11.21 -14.32 1.72
CA GLN A 25 11.17 -15.28 0.63
C GLN A 25 10.69 -14.54 -0.60
N ARG A 26 11.57 -14.48 -1.63
CA ARG A 26 11.11 -14.09 -2.96
C ARG A 26 9.90 -14.93 -3.29
N GLY A 27 8.75 -14.28 -3.49
CA GLY A 27 7.51 -14.98 -3.77
C GLY A 27 7.58 -15.69 -5.13
N GLU A 28 6.73 -16.67 -5.31
CA GLU A 28 6.53 -17.34 -6.59
C GLU A 28 5.43 -16.62 -7.37
N PRO A 29 5.65 -16.26 -8.67
CA PRO A 29 4.62 -15.62 -9.48
C PRO A 29 3.31 -16.43 -9.50
N GLY A 30 2.18 -15.75 -9.24
CA GLY A 30 0.85 -16.36 -9.23
C GLY A 30 0.47 -17.09 -7.92
N ARG A 31 1.40 -17.23 -6.97
CA ARG A 31 1.12 -17.80 -5.63
C ARG A 31 0.84 -16.68 -4.64
N PHE A 32 -0.42 -16.43 -4.39
CA PHE A 32 -0.91 -15.47 -3.40
C PHE A 32 -2.40 -15.74 -3.16
N ASP A 33 -2.95 -15.19 -2.08
CA ASP A 33 -4.33 -15.47 -1.67
C ASP A 33 -5.32 -14.41 -2.17
N HIS A 34 -4.96 -13.13 -2.04
CA HIS A 34 -5.84 -12.01 -2.39
C HIS A 34 -5.01 -10.80 -2.86
N TYR A 35 -5.69 -9.78 -3.37
CA TYR A 35 -5.10 -8.49 -3.69
C TYR A 35 -5.46 -7.46 -2.62
N VAL A 36 -4.56 -6.49 -2.41
CA VAL A 36 -4.85 -5.22 -1.76
C VAL A 36 -4.79 -4.13 -2.82
N LEU A 37 -5.91 -3.45 -3.06
CA LEU A 37 -5.93 -2.19 -3.79
C LEU A 37 -5.61 -1.06 -2.82
N ALA A 38 -4.48 -0.41 -3.00
CA ALA A 38 -4.04 0.74 -2.21
C ALA A 38 -4.36 2.04 -2.96
N LEU A 39 -5.15 2.90 -2.31
CA LEU A 39 -5.56 4.21 -2.81
C LEU A 39 -4.94 5.29 -1.92
N SER A 40 -3.92 5.99 -2.41
CA SER A 40 -3.27 7.07 -1.67
C SER A 40 -4.06 8.38 -1.77
N TRP A 41 -4.24 9.07 -0.64
CA TRP A 41 -4.75 10.44 -0.64
C TRP A 41 -3.65 11.38 -1.13
N SER A 42 -3.76 11.78 -2.39
CA SER A 42 -2.71 12.55 -3.10
C SER A 42 -2.28 13.83 -2.37
N PRO A 43 -3.18 14.66 -1.79
CA PRO A 43 -2.77 15.84 -1.05
C PRO A 43 -1.87 15.55 0.15
N SER A 44 -2.07 14.44 0.87
CA SER A 44 -1.20 14.03 1.97
C SER A 44 0.21 13.71 1.49
N TYR A 45 0.32 12.99 0.38
CA TYR A 45 1.61 12.73 -0.26
C TYR A 45 2.31 14.03 -0.69
N CYS A 46 1.58 14.93 -1.35
CA CYS A 46 2.14 16.17 -1.84
C CYS A 46 2.67 17.07 -0.71
N GLU A 47 1.93 17.17 0.41
CA GLU A 47 2.39 17.91 1.59
C GLU A 47 3.58 17.24 2.27
N ALA A 48 3.55 15.91 2.43
CA ALA A 48 4.63 15.17 3.09
C ALA A 48 5.95 15.27 2.33
N MET A 49 5.88 15.23 1.00
CA MET A 49 7.06 15.26 0.14
C MET A 49 7.55 16.68 -0.15
N GLY A 50 6.67 17.69 -0.11
CA GLY A 50 7.02 19.08 -0.40
C GLY A 50 7.73 19.22 -1.76
N ALA A 51 8.89 19.85 -1.80
CA ALA A 51 9.68 20.05 -3.01
C ALA A 51 10.18 18.74 -3.67
N ARG A 52 10.10 17.60 -2.98
CA ARG A 52 10.48 16.29 -3.52
C ARG A 52 9.30 15.52 -4.11
N ALA A 53 8.10 16.10 -4.06
CA ALA A 53 6.90 15.46 -4.60
C ALA A 53 6.99 15.32 -6.12
N GLU A 54 6.31 14.28 -6.65
CA GLU A 54 6.20 14.06 -8.08
C GLU A 54 5.40 15.20 -8.75
N PRO A 55 5.99 16.00 -9.64
CA PRO A 55 5.29 17.14 -10.23
C PRO A 55 4.04 16.74 -11.02
N ALA A 56 4.07 15.60 -11.71
CA ALA A 56 2.94 15.08 -12.46
C ALA A 56 1.72 14.73 -11.58
N GLN A 57 1.93 14.55 -10.28
CA GLN A 57 0.87 14.32 -9.31
C GLN A 57 0.48 15.58 -8.54
N CYS A 58 1.46 16.41 -8.17
CA CYS A 58 1.26 17.47 -7.18
C CYS A 58 1.20 18.90 -7.77
N ALA A 59 1.72 19.11 -9.00
CA ALA A 59 1.79 20.42 -9.64
C ALA A 59 0.88 20.51 -10.89
N THR A 60 -0.33 19.95 -10.81
CA THR A 60 -1.29 19.89 -11.92
C THR A 60 -2.44 20.88 -11.72
N ALA A 61 -3.01 21.38 -12.83
CA ALA A 61 -4.21 22.23 -12.80
C ALA A 61 -5.46 21.47 -12.31
N ARG A 62 -5.46 20.15 -12.41
CA ARG A 62 -6.51 19.29 -11.86
C ARG A 62 -5.92 18.42 -10.75
N PRO A 63 -6.14 18.77 -9.49
CA PRO A 63 -5.58 18.03 -8.37
C PRO A 63 -6.15 16.61 -8.31
N PHE A 64 -5.30 15.66 -8.03
CA PHE A 64 -5.71 14.29 -7.77
C PHE A 64 -6.23 14.17 -6.34
N ALA A 65 -7.37 13.50 -6.17
CA ALA A 65 -7.90 13.06 -4.87
C ALA A 65 -7.22 11.75 -4.45
N PHE A 66 -7.92 10.63 -4.58
CA PHE A 66 -7.30 9.33 -4.46
C PHE A 66 -6.63 8.93 -5.78
N VAL A 67 -5.38 8.47 -5.70
CA VAL A 67 -4.64 7.84 -6.80
C VAL A 67 -4.38 6.38 -6.46
N VAL A 68 -4.26 5.55 -7.46
CA VAL A 68 -3.82 4.17 -7.23
C VAL A 68 -2.33 4.18 -6.87
N HIS A 69 -2.01 3.71 -5.66
CA HIS A 69 -0.63 3.41 -5.30
C HIS A 69 -0.23 2.10 -5.96
N GLY A 70 -1.02 1.04 -5.74
CA GLY A 70 -0.78 -0.25 -6.34
C GLY A 70 -1.92 -1.24 -6.15
N LEU A 71 -1.76 -2.41 -6.79
CA LEU A 71 -2.58 -3.60 -6.59
C LEU A 71 -1.64 -4.74 -6.16
N TRP A 72 -1.61 -5.03 -4.87
CA TRP A 72 -0.59 -5.86 -4.27
C TRP A 72 -1.08 -7.29 -4.02
N PRO A 73 -0.48 -8.31 -4.63
CA PRO A 73 -0.68 -9.69 -4.21
C PRO A 73 -0.28 -9.87 -2.74
N GLN A 74 -1.12 -10.54 -1.96
CA GLN A 74 -0.93 -10.77 -0.53
C GLN A 74 -1.15 -12.25 -0.19
N TYR A 75 -0.46 -12.74 0.85
CA TYR A 75 -0.81 -13.96 1.55
C TYR A 75 -1.80 -13.65 2.69
N GLN A 76 -2.34 -14.69 3.34
CA GLN A 76 -3.09 -14.50 4.58
C GLN A 76 -2.22 -13.87 5.67
N ARG A 77 -0.89 -14.06 5.59
CA ARG A 77 0.12 -13.40 6.42
C ARG A 77 1.32 -13.01 5.56
N GLY A 78 1.63 -11.71 5.55
CA GLY A 78 2.69 -11.16 4.73
C GLY A 78 2.34 -11.10 3.24
N TRP A 79 3.33 -10.85 2.44
CA TRP A 79 3.16 -10.64 1.00
C TRP A 79 4.38 -11.12 0.21
N PRO A 80 4.17 -11.57 -1.03
CA PRO A 80 5.26 -11.79 -1.96
C PRO A 80 5.74 -10.45 -2.53
N GLU A 81 7.03 -10.32 -2.78
CA GLU A 81 7.57 -9.18 -3.50
C GLU A 81 8.72 -9.58 -4.43
N THR A 82 8.92 -8.81 -5.50
CA THR A 82 10.05 -8.98 -6.44
C THR A 82 10.16 -10.43 -6.96
N CYS A 83 9.03 -11.00 -7.39
CA CYS A 83 8.95 -12.41 -7.76
C CYS A 83 9.70 -12.75 -9.04
N GLN A 84 9.99 -11.77 -9.90
CA GLN A 84 10.81 -11.96 -11.11
C GLN A 84 11.95 -10.95 -11.15
N THR A 85 13.19 -11.45 -11.35
CA THR A 85 14.39 -10.63 -11.48
C THR A 85 15.29 -11.19 -12.60
N PRO A 86 15.52 -10.43 -13.69
CA PRO A 86 14.98 -9.10 -13.96
C PRO A 86 13.46 -9.12 -14.20
N ALA A 87 12.79 -8.03 -13.81
CA ALA A 87 11.36 -7.89 -14.08
C ALA A 87 11.12 -7.74 -15.61
N PRO A 88 10.07 -8.36 -16.18
CA PRO A 88 9.68 -8.15 -17.56
C PRO A 88 9.48 -6.67 -17.91
N TYR A 89 9.81 -6.32 -19.14
CA TYR A 89 9.65 -4.95 -19.65
C TYR A 89 8.18 -4.55 -19.73
N VAL A 90 7.86 -3.34 -19.25
CA VAL A 90 6.52 -2.75 -19.39
C VAL A 90 6.46 -1.97 -20.70
N PRO A 91 5.59 -2.35 -21.65
CA PRO A 91 5.43 -1.61 -22.90
C PRO A 91 5.03 -0.15 -22.67
N GLU A 92 5.61 0.77 -23.44
CA GLU A 92 5.35 2.20 -23.30
C GLU A 92 3.85 2.60 -23.41
N PRO A 93 3.04 2.00 -24.31
CA PRO A 93 1.61 2.26 -24.33
C PRO A 93 0.89 1.85 -23.04
N VAL A 94 1.27 0.71 -22.44
CA VAL A 94 0.72 0.23 -21.17
C VAL A 94 1.08 1.20 -20.04
N LEU A 95 2.34 1.62 -19.98
CA LEU A 95 2.78 2.59 -18.97
C LEU A 95 1.99 3.90 -19.07
N ARG A 96 1.88 4.46 -20.29
CA ARG A 96 1.12 5.70 -20.51
C ARG A 96 -0.35 5.58 -20.17
N SER A 97 -0.96 4.43 -20.45
CA SER A 97 -2.37 4.20 -20.12
C SER A 97 -2.67 4.22 -18.63
N MET A 98 -1.66 4.09 -17.77
CA MET A 98 -1.84 4.11 -16.31
C MET A 98 -1.69 5.48 -15.67
N LEU A 99 -1.20 6.49 -16.38
CA LEU A 99 -0.84 7.79 -15.79
C LEU A 99 -2.05 8.62 -15.29
N ASP A 100 -3.25 8.27 -15.71
CA ASP A 100 -4.50 8.84 -15.19
C ASP A 100 -4.85 8.33 -13.78
N LEU A 101 -4.42 7.11 -13.44
CA LEU A 101 -4.65 6.47 -12.14
C LEU A 101 -3.43 6.53 -11.24
N MET A 102 -2.24 6.42 -11.82
CA MET A 102 -0.92 6.37 -11.17
C MET A 102 -0.04 7.47 -11.80
N PRO A 103 -0.15 8.73 -11.38
CA PRO A 103 0.41 9.88 -12.10
C PRO A 103 1.94 10.03 -11.97
N SER A 104 2.67 8.91 -11.95
CA SER A 104 4.12 8.84 -11.94
C SER A 104 4.62 7.61 -12.68
N ARG A 105 5.38 7.81 -13.76
CA ARG A 105 6.04 6.71 -14.49
C ARG A 105 6.93 5.86 -13.56
N ARG A 106 7.62 6.53 -12.64
CA ARG A 106 8.49 5.87 -11.66
C ARG A 106 7.67 4.98 -10.73
N LEU A 107 6.49 5.43 -10.28
CA LEU A 107 5.58 4.63 -9.46
C LEU A 107 5.09 3.40 -10.24
N VAL A 108 4.58 3.57 -11.46
CA VAL A 108 4.11 2.45 -12.29
C VAL A 108 5.17 1.37 -12.43
N LEU A 109 6.43 1.76 -12.75
CA LEU A 109 7.53 0.81 -12.89
C LEU A 109 7.97 0.20 -11.55
N HIS A 110 7.89 0.96 -10.44
CA HIS A 110 8.18 0.45 -9.11
C HIS A 110 7.17 -0.62 -8.69
N GLU A 111 5.89 -0.31 -8.82
CA GLU A 111 4.80 -1.21 -8.45
C GLU A 111 4.81 -2.51 -9.28
N TRP A 112 5.12 -2.40 -10.57
CA TRP A 112 5.33 -3.58 -11.39
C TRP A 112 6.46 -4.47 -10.87
N ARG A 113 7.64 -3.90 -10.64
CA ARG A 113 8.82 -4.66 -10.21
C ARG A 113 8.61 -5.31 -8.85
N LYS A 114 8.04 -4.57 -7.91
CA LYS A 114 7.89 -4.99 -6.53
C LYS A 114 6.72 -5.95 -6.34
N HIS A 115 5.56 -5.61 -6.88
CA HIS A 115 4.31 -6.31 -6.62
C HIS A 115 3.73 -7.00 -7.86
N GLY A 116 3.72 -6.33 -9.00
CA GLY A 116 3.10 -6.84 -10.22
C GLY A 116 3.71 -8.14 -10.71
N THR A 117 5.04 -8.30 -10.61
CA THR A 117 5.73 -9.56 -10.97
C THR A 117 5.25 -10.76 -10.17
N CYS A 118 4.61 -10.54 -9.02
CA CYS A 118 4.07 -11.60 -8.18
C CYS A 118 2.65 -12.03 -8.55
N ALA A 119 1.97 -11.27 -9.43
CA ALA A 119 0.60 -11.58 -9.83
C ALA A 119 0.49 -12.83 -10.76
N GLY A 120 1.61 -13.29 -11.33
CA GLY A 120 1.62 -14.38 -12.31
C GLY A 120 1.03 -13.97 -13.68
N LEU A 121 1.05 -12.69 -13.97
CA LEU A 121 0.54 -12.07 -15.19
C LEU A 121 1.69 -11.37 -15.93
N ASP A 122 1.54 -11.17 -17.24
CA ASP A 122 2.39 -10.25 -17.97
C ASP A 122 2.04 -8.78 -17.60
N PRO A 123 2.90 -7.79 -17.94
CA PRO A 123 2.67 -6.40 -17.59
C PRO A 123 1.33 -5.84 -18.09
N THR A 124 0.90 -6.18 -19.29
CA THR A 124 -0.36 -5.68 -19.86
C THR A 124 -1.56 -6.22 -19.08
N ALA A 125 -1.60 -7.52 -18.86
CA ALA A 125 -2.67 -8.16 -18.10
C ALA A 125 -2.71 -7.71 -16.62
N TYR A 126 -1.54 -7.44 -16.02
CA TYR A 126 -1.48 -6.91 -14.66
C TYR A 126 -2.06 -5.49 -14.58
N PHE A 127 -1.65 -4.57 -15.45
CA PHE A 127 -2.15 -3.20 -15.41
C PHE A 127 -3.62 -3.09 -15.85
N ASP A 128 -4.10 -3.95 -16.74
CA ASP A 128 -5.52 -4.09 -17.00
C ASP A 128 -6.29 -4.56 -15.75
N LYS A 129 -5.70 -5.45 -14.95
CA LYS A 129 -6.28 -5.86 -13.68
C LYS A 129 -6.26 -4.73 -12.65
N VAL A 130 -5.21 -3.92 -12.57
CA VAL A 130 -5.16 -2.71 -11.72
C VAL A 130 -6.31 -1.76 -12.07
N ARG A 131 -6.51 -1.47 -13.34
CA ARG A 131 -7.61 -0.62 -13.81
C ARG A 131 -8.98 -1.18 -13.44
N ARG A 132 -9.19 -2.47 -13.67
CA ARG A 132 -10.45 -3.13 -13.28
C ARG A 132 -10.67 -3.15 -11.77
N ALA A 133 -9.62 -3.33 -10.97
CA ALA A 133 -9.71 -3.24 -9.52
C ALA A 133 -10.14 -1.85 -9.06
N TYR A 134 -9.56 -0.80 -9.64
CA TYR A 134 -9.96 0.57 -9.38
C TYR A 134 -11.42 0.84 -9.78
N GLN A 135 -11.85 0.36 -10.95
CA GLN A 135 -13.22 0.52 -11.43
C GLN A 135 -14.26 -0.26 -10.62
N ALA A 136 -13.85 -1.32 -9.92
CA ALA A 136 -14.72 -2.09 -9.03
C ALA A 136 -14.99 -1.40 -7.69
N VAL A 137 -14.30 -0.30 -7.40
CA VAL A 137 -14.44 0.45 -6.16
C VAL A 137 -14.99 1.85 -6.45
N THR A 138 -16.10 2.19 -5.83
CA THR A 138 -16.65 3.54 -5.86
C THR A 138 -15.98 4.40 -4.80
N ILE A 139 -15.26 5.43 -5.21
CA ILE A 139 -14.74 6.45 -4.30
C ILE A 139 -15.91 7.33 -3.87
N PRO A 140 -16.17 7.51 -2.57
CA PRO A 140 -17.31 8.33 -2.11
C PRO A 140 -17.22 9.78 -2.58
N ASP A 141 -18.34 10.37 -2.99
CA ASP A 141 -18.43 11.76 -3.49
C ASP A 141 -17.83 12.78 -2.51
N ALA A 142 -17.92 12.51 -1.23
CA ALA A 142 -17.35 13.32 -0.17
C ALA A 142 -15.83 13.55 -0.32
N PHE A 143 -15.12 12.75 -1.12
CA PHE A 143 -13.68 12.87 -1.36
C PHE A 143 -13.32 13.47 -2.72
N HIS A 144 -14.29 13.74 -3.60
CA HIS A 144 -14.05 14.33 -4.92
C HIS A 144 -13.84 15.86 -4.90
N ARG A 145 -14.37 16.53 -3.89
CA ARG A 145 -14.26 18.00 -3.74
C ARG A 145 -13.91 18.33 -2.30
N ARG A 146 -12.74 18.94 -2.09
CA ARG A 146 -12.30 19.39 -0.77
C ARG A 146 -11.42 20.61 -0.89
N ASP A 147 -11.94 21.73 -0.38
CA ASP A 147 -11.29 23.03 -0.47
C ASP A 147 -10.60 23.41 0.86
N ASP A 148 -10.84 22.64 1.93
CA ASP A 148 -10.34 22.89 3.28
C ASP A 148 -9.72 21.66 3.95
N TYR A 149 -8.91 21.89 4.97
CA TYR A 149 -8.42 20.84 5.85
C TYR A 149 -9.56 20.25 6.68
N ARG A 150 -9.60 18.94 6.75
CA ARG A 150 -10.58 18.25 7.62
C ARG A 150 -9.90 17.29 8.56
N MET A 151 -10.41 17.27 9.79
CA MET A 151 -10.12 16.23 10.77
C MET A 151 -11.15 15.13 10.62
N VAL A 152 -10.70 13.91 10.32
CA VAL A 152 -11.55 12.72 10.19
C VAL A 152 -11.02 11.61 11.09
N SER A 153 -11.87 10.73 11.56
CA SER A 153 -11.41 9.47 12.12
C SER A 153 -11.21 8.43 11.00
N PRO A 154 -10.30 7.46 11.15
CA PRO A 154 -10.20 6.33 10.23
C PRO A 154 -11.55 5.63 9.99
N GLY A 155 -12.32 5.42 11.05
CA GLY A 155 -13.66 4.79 10.96
C GLY A 155 -14.69 5.59 10.16
N GLU A 156 -14.65 6.94 10.19
CA GLU A 156 -15.51 7.77 9.33
C GLU A 156 -15.19 7.58 7.85
N VAL A 157 -13.89 7.45 7.51
CA VAL A 157 -13.45 7.20 6.12
C VAL A 157 -13.89 5.82 5.66
N GLU A 158 -13.63 4.78 6.47
CA GLU A 158 -14.08 3.42 6.18
C GLU A 158 -15.59 3.32 6.02
N ALA A 159 -16.36 3.97 6.92
CA ALA A 159 -17.82 4.00 6.84
C ALA A 159 -18.32 4.64 5.54
N ALA A 160 -17.67 5.72 5.08
CA ALA A 160 -18.02 6.37 3.82
C ALA A 160 -17.75 5.44 2.62
N PHE A 161 -16.60 4.76 2.58
CA PHE A 161 -16.31 3.79 1.52
C PHE A 161 -17.28 2.61 1.55
N ARG A 162 -17.61 2.08 2.72
CA ARG A 162 -18.57 0.98 2.86
C ARG A 162 -19.97 1.37 2.41
N ALA A 163 -20.41 2.58 2.71
CA ALA A 163 -21.69 3.11 2.26
C ALA A 163 -21.79 3.24 0.73
N ALA A 164 -20.67 3.60 0.07
CA ALA A 164 -20.61 3.73 -1.38
C ALA A 164 -20.38 2.38 -2.12
N ASN A 165 -20.02 1.31 -1.40
CA ASN A 165 -19.65 0.02 -1.97
C ASN A 165 -20.44 -1.12 -1.30
N PRO A 166 -21.65 -1.46 -1.79
CA PRO A 166 -22.41 -2.58 -1.25
C PRO A 166 -21.61 -3.88 -1.25
N GLY A 167 -21.58 -4.59 -0.12
CA GLY A 167 -20.82 -5.81 0.07
C GLY A 167 -19.41 -5.60 0.65
N LEU A 168 -18.92 -4.38 0.77
CA LEU A 168 -17.65 -4.07 1.45
C LEU A 168 -17.87 -4.08 2.98
N ALA A 169 -17.40 -5.10 3.67
CA ALA A 169 -17.45 -5.22 5.12
C ALA A 169 -16.26 -4.53 5.80
N SER A 170 -16.33 -4.33 7.13
CA SER A 170 -15.30 -3.62 7.89
C SER A 170 -13.95 -4.34 7.93
N ASP A 171 -13.94 -5.65 7.81
CA ASP A 171 -12.73 -6.49 7.77
C ASP A 171 -12.12 -6.64 6.36
N MET A 172 -12.65 -5.89 5.39
CA MET A 172 -12.21 -5.88 3.98
C MET A 172 -11.57 -4.55 3.58
N ILE A 173 -11.51 -3.59 4.49
CA ILE A 173 -10.99 -2.24 4.27
C ILE A 173 -10.18 -1.80 5.48
N ALA A 174 -9.12 -1.05 5.24
CA ALA A 174 -8.33 -0.42 6.29
C ALA A 174 -7.87 0.97 5.84
N VAL A 175 -7.90 1.93 6.74
CA VAL A 175 -7.27 3.25 6.57
C VAL A 175 -5.87 3.20 7.12
N ASP A 176 -4.90 3.72 6.37
CA ASP A 176 -3.53 3.92 6.82
C ASP A 176 -3.22 5.41 7.05
N CYS A 177 -2.25 5.70 7.92
CA CYS A 177 -1.87 7.06 8.28
C CYS A 177 -0.39 7.16 8.67
N ASP A 178 0.18 8.35 8.57
CA ASP A 178 1.53 8.66 9.05
C ASP A 178 1.55 9.13 10.53
N GLY A 179 0.50 8.83 11.27
CA GLY A 179 0.27 9.30 12.65
C GLY A 179 -0.37 10.70 12.72
N ARG A 180 -0.32 11.50 11.67
CA ARG A 180 -0.91 12.83 11.58
C ARG A 180 -1.94 12.95 10.45
N ARG A 181 -1.60 12.41 9.26
CA ARG A 181 -2.41 12.53 8.04
C ARG A 181 -2.93 11.18 7.60
N LEU A 182 -4.13 11.17 7.01
CA LEU A 182 -4.59 10.04 6.25
C LEU A 182 -3.67 9.85 5.04
N THR A 183 -3.08 8.68 4.87
CA THR A 183 -2.18 8.37 3.75
C THR A 183 -2.84 7.51 2.69
N GLU A 184 -3.53 6.44 3.11
CA GLU A 184 -4.12 5.47 2.20
C GLU A 184 -5.45 4.91 2.70
N VAL A 185 -6.25 4.45 1.74
CA VAL A 185 -7.32 3.49 1.95
C VAL A 185 -6.93 2.20 1.23
N ARG A 186 -6.92 1.08 1.96
CA ARG A 186 -6.59 -0.25 1.45
C ARG A 186 -7.83 -1.10 1.40
N ILE A 187 -8.16 -1.64 0.24
CA ILE A 187 -9.34 -2.47 0.03
C ILE A 187 -8.91 -3.84 -0.44
N CYS A 188 -9.38 -4.87 0.23
CA CYS A 188 -9.02 -6.24 -0.07
C CYS A 188 -9.98 -6.86 -1.09
N LEU A 189 -9.39 -7.43 -2.12
CA LEU A 189 -10.08 -8.02 -3.26
C LEU A 189 -9.60 -9.45 -3.45
N ASN A 190 -10.51 -10.39 -3.67
CA ASN A 190 -10.13 -11.73 -4.09
C ASN A 190 -9.51 -11.71 -5.51
N ARG A 191 -9.03 -12.84 -5.97
CA ARG A 191 -8.36 -12.95 -7.29
C ARG A 191 -9.27 -12.58 -8.47
N SER A 192 -10.58 -12.61 -8.29
CA SER A 192 -11.60 -12.20 -9.27
C SER A 192 -12.10 -10.77 -9.08
N LEU A 193 -11.48 -10.00 -8.16
CA LEU A 193 -11.76 -8.61 -7.83
C LEU A 193 -13.08 -8.37 -7.05
N GLY A 194 -13.68 -9.39 -6.45
CA GLY A 194 -14.74 -9.23 -5.44
C GLY A 194 -14.13 -8.88 -4.07
N PHE A 195 -14.87 -8.17 -3.23
CA PHE A 195 -14.42 -7.86 -1.87
C PHE A 195 -14.17 -9.14 -1.05
N THR A 196 -13.14 -9.12 -0.21
CA THR A 196 -12.76 -10.27 0.63
C THR A 196 -12.11 -9.82 1.93
N SER A 197 -12.28 -10.61 3.00
CA SER A 197 -11.67 -10.33 4.29
C SER A 197 -10.16 -10.43 4.25
N CYS A 198 -9.47 -9.55 4.99
CA CYS A 198 -8.02 -9.47 5.06
C CYS A 198 -7.54 -9.05 6.45
N ALA A 199 -7.67 -9.93 7.40
CA ALA A 199 -7.42 -9.66 8.82
C ALA A 199 -6.04 -9.09 9.14
N GLU A 200 -5.01 -9.35 8.32
CA GLU A 200 -3.68 -8.76 8.52
C GLU A 200 -3.64 -7.29 8.15
N VAL A 201 -4.27 -6.91 7.05
CA VAL A 201 -4.36 -5.50 6.61
C VAL A 201 -5.14 -4.70 7.64
N ASP A 202 -6.26 -5.23 8.11
CA ASP A 202 -7.09 -4.63 9.15
C ASP A 202 -6.32 -4.42 10.48
N ARG A 203 -5.55 -5.40 10.92
CA ARG A 203 -4.70 -5.28 12.13
C ARG A 203 -3.65 -4.17 12.05
N HIS A 204 -3.21 -3.80 10.86
CA HIS A 204 -2.23 -2.74 10.62
C HIS A 204 -2.87 -1.39 10.29
N ALA A 205 -4.19 -1.27 10.42
CA ALA A 205 -4.91 -0.03 10.23
C ALA A 205 -4.43 1.10 11.16
N CYS A 206 -4.64 2.33 10.74
CA CYS A 206 -4.34 3.53 11.49
C CYS A 206 -5.01 3.53 12.88
N ARG A 207 -4.23 3.68 13.94
CA ARG A 207 -4.72 3.68 15.33
C ARG A 207 -4.97 5.06 15.90
N ALA A 208 -4.71 6.12 15.13
CA ALA A 208 -5.02 7.48 15.55
C ALA A 208 -6.52 7.68 15.65
N SER A 209 -6.97 8.36 16.70
CA SER A 209 -8.41 8.68 16.85
C SER A 209 -8.89 9.63 15.75
N ARG A 210 -8.04 10.56 15.32
CA ARG A 210 -8.30 11.49 14.23
C ARG A 210 -7.04 11.78 13.44
N VAL A 211 -7.20 11.98 12.14
CA VAL A 211 -6.14 12.34 11.19
C VAL A 211 -6.58 13.51 10.32
N VAL A 212 -5.61 14.25 9.82
CA VAL A 212 -5.86 15.34 8.88
C VAL A 212 -6.00 14.80 7.46
N MET A 213 -7.00 15.27 6.75
CA MET A 213 -7.08 15.20 5.30
C MET A 213 -6.82 16.60 4.73
N PRO A 214 -5.65 16.84 4.11
CA PRO A 214 -5.39 18.08 3.40
C PRO A 214 -6.34 18.28 2.22
N PRO A 215 -6.63 19.56 1.83
CA PRO A 215 -7.50 19.87 0.71
C PRO A 215 -6.89 19.50 -0.64
N LEU A 216 -7.78 19.35 -1.64
CA LEU A 216 -7.40 19.34 -3.05
C LEU A 216 -7.01 20.76 -3.43
N ARG A 217 -5.72 21.03 -3.63
CA ARG A 217 -5.23 22.32 -4.09
C ARG A 217 -4.83 22.18 -5.55
N GLU A 218 -5.31 23.10 -6.37
CA GLU A 218 -4.70 23.29 -7.68
C GLU A 218 -3.22 23.53 -7.47
N GLY A 219 -2.37 22.84 -8.23
CA GLY A 219 -0.94 23.03 -8.15
C GLY A 219 -0.65 24.52 -8.26
N ALA A 220 0.11 25.07 -7.34
CA ALA A 220 0.61 26.43 -7.43
C ALA A 220 1.49 26.52 -8.69
N GLY A 221 0.80 26.63 -9.82
CA GLY A 221 1.45 26.93 -11.08
C GLY A 221 2.21 28.24 -10.89
N GLN A 222 3.52 28.12 -10.96
CA GLN A 222 4.51 29.17 -11.11
C GLN A 222 3.95 30.60 -11.10
N ARG A 223 4.02 31.24 -9.95
CA ARG A 223 4.06 32.70 -9.90
C ARG A 223 5.49 33.15 -10.04
#